data_28c5c1d06547b4383895f5261043684c
#
_entry.id   28c5c1d06547b4383895f5261043684c
#
_cell.length_a   1.000
_cell.length_b   1.000
_cell.length_c   1.000
_cell.angle_alpha   90.00
_cell.angle_beta   90.00
_cell.angle_gamma   90.00
#
_symmetry.space_group_name_H-M   'P 1'
#
loop_
_entity.id
_entity.type
_entity.pdbx_description
1 polymer ?
#
loop_
_entity_poly.entity_id
_entity_poly.type
_entity_poly.pdbx_seq_one_letter_code
_entity_poly.pdbx_strand_id
1 'polypeptide(L)'
;MQYSVFSVISPEGCAAILWNDPSKIESATKALKITPDELKKCGLIDDVIDEPLIGAHRDKQNAAKAIESYFLKALEDISQDGNYLNRRYQKLVSYGAFGE
;
A
#
# COMPACT_ATOMS: atom_id res chain seq x y z
N MET A 1 -5.77 -2.93 -2.42
CA MET A 1 -6.82 -3.79 -1.80
C MET A 1 -6.45 -4.05 -0.35
N GLN A 2 -7.45 -4.35 0.47
CA GLN A 2 -7.36 -4.46 1.93
C GLN A 2 -6.38 -5.54 2.43
N TYR A 3 -6.29 -6.65 1.73
CA TYR A 3 -5.43 -7.77 2.13
C TYR A 3 -4.27 -8.01 1.16
N SER A 4 -3.95 -7.03 0.33
CA SER A 4 -2.81 -7.10 -0.56
C SER A 4 -1.51 -6.78 0.17
N VAL A 5 -0.40 -7.19 -0.43
CA VAL A 5 0.95 -6.95 0.08
C VAL A 5 1.70 -6.07 -0.93
N PHE A 6 2.39 -5.07 -0.42
CA PHE A 6 3.24 -4.19 -1.20
C PHE A 6 4.63 -4.16 -0.57
N SER A 7 5.58 -4.84 -1.19
CA SER A 7 6.94 -4.95 -0.69
C SER A 7 7.93 -5.23 -1.82
N VAL A 8 9.13 -4.74 -1.67
CA VAL A 8 10.23 -4.98 -2.61
C VAL A 8 10.90 -6.33 -2.39
N ILE A 9 10.77 -6.90 -1.20
CA ILE A 9 11.44 -8.14 -0.80
C ILE A 9 10.54 -8.93 0.16
N SER A 10 10.71 -10.24 0.20
CA SER A 10 10.02 -11.07 1.19
C SER A 10 10.57 -10.85 2.60
N PRO A 11 9.77 -11.11 3.66
CA PRO A 11 10.28 -11.06 5.04
C PRO A 11 11.49 -11.98 5.27
N GLU A 12 11.50 -13.15 4.65
CA GLU A 12 12.61 -14.11 4.72
C GLU A 12 13.89 -13.54 4.11
N GLY A 13 13.78 -12.95 2.92
CA GLY A 13 14.90 -12.29 2.26
C GLY A 13 15.43 -11.11 3.06
N CYS A 14 14.52 -10.31 3.61
CA CYS A 14 14.87 -9.18 4.46
C CYS A 14 15.63 -9.64 5.73
N ALA A 15 15.16 -10.69 6.40
CA ALA A 15 15.81 -11.26 7.57
C ALA A 15 17.23 -11.76 7.23
N ALA A 16 17.39 -12.43 6.09
CA ALA A 16 18.68 -12.93 5.65
C ALA A 16 19.67 -11.79 5.38
N ILE A 17 19.25 -10.70 4.74
CA ILE A 17 20.12 -9.59 4.37
C ILE A 17 20.47 -8.72 5.56
N LEU A 18 19.47 -8.30 6.36
CA LEU A 18 19.69 -7.32 7.43
C LEU A 18 20.25 -7.92 8.71
N TRP A 19 19.81 -9.11 9.08
CA TRP A 19 20.24 -9.77 10.31
C TRP A 19 21.17 -10.96 10.08
N ASN A 20 21.29 -11.41 8.82
CA ASN A 20 22.00 -12.66 8.48
C ASN A 20 21.51 -13.85 9.32
N ASP A 21 20.23 -13.84 9.66
CA ASP A 21 19.60 -14.84 10.53
C ASP A 21 18.16 -15.10 10.07
N PRO A 22 17.89 -16.28 9.48
CA PRO A 22 16.55 -16.64 9.03
C PRO A 22 15.48 -16.69 10.14
N SER A 23 15.90 -16.80 11.42
CA SER A 23 14.96 -16.79 12.53
C SER A 23 14.36 -15.42 12.83
N LYS A 24 14.87 -14.35 12.21
CA LYS A 24 14.40 -12.98 12.41
C LYS A 24 13.27 -12.56 11.46
N ILE A 25 12.56 -13.51 10.88
CA ILE A 25 11.44 -13.25 9.96
C ILE A 25 10.37 -12.36 10.60
N GLU A 26 10.03 -12.61 11.85
CA GLU A 26 9.02 -11.80 12.56
C GLU A 26 9.46 -10.34 12.71
N SER A 27 10.71 -10.10 13.06
CA SER A 27 11.27 -8.76 13.16
C SER A 27 11.32 -8.07 11.79
N ALA A 28 11.68 -8.81 10.74
CA ALA A 28 11.66 -8.32 9.36
C ALA A 28 10.25 -7.95 8.91
N THR A 29 9.26 -8.77 9.20
CA THR A 29 7.85 -8.51 8.86
C THR A 29 7.36 -7.22 9.52
N LYS A 30 7.66 -7.02 10.78
CA LYS A 30 7.32 -5.78 11.50
C LYS A 30 8.01 -4.55 10.91
N ALA A 31 9.28 -4.68 10.56
CA ALA A 31 10.06 -3.57 9.99
C ALA A 31 9.59 -3.19 8.59
N LEU A 32 9.20 -4.15 7.76
CA LEU A 32 8.75 -3.92 6.39
C LEU A 32 7.39 -3.22 6.30
N LYS A 33 6.54 -3.36 7.31
CA LYS A 33 5.18 -2.75 7.32
C LYS A 33 4.43 -3.03 6.02
N ILE A 34 4.31 -4.30 5.67
CA ILE A 34 3.80 -4.74 4.36
C ILE A 34 2.28 -4.66 4.20
N THR A 35 1.54 -4.45 5.29
CA THR A 35 0.08 -4.37 5.23
C THR A 35 -0.39 -3.00 4.75
N PRO A 36 -1.56 -2.91 4.06
CA PRO A 36 -2.07 -1.63 3.58
C PRO A 36 -2.25 -0.57 4.67
N ASP A 37 -2.72 -0.96 5.84
CA ASP A 37 -2.92 -0.01 6.95
C ASP A 37 -1.62 0.62 7.41
N GLU A 38 -0.57 -0.18 7.55
CA GLU A 38 0.76 0.32 7.92
C GLU A 38 1.37 1.19 6.81
N LEU A 39 1.21 0.79 5.55
CA LEU A 39 1.68 1.55 4.40
C LEU A 39 0.95 2.89 4.25
N LYS A 40 -0.34 2.93 4.56
CA LYS A 40 -1.10 4.18 4.56
C LYS A 40 -0.62 5.13 5.66
N LYS A 41 -0.36 4.62 6.86
CA LYS A 41 0.23 5.40 7.97
C LYS A 41 1.59 5.98 7.61
N CYS A 42 2.39 5.25 6.84
CA CYS A 42 3.69 5.72 6.34
C CYS A 42 3.59 6.69 5.16
N GLY A 43 2.42 6.90 4.59
CA GLY A 43 2.22 7.77 3.43
C GLY A 43 2.69 7.18 2.10
N LEU A 44 2.98 5.88 2.04
CA LEU A 44 3.41 5.22 0.82
C LEU A 44 2.28 4.96 -0.16
N ILE A 45 1.08 4.73 0.34
CA ILE A 45 -0.11 4.55 -0.47
C ILE A 45 -1.16 5.60 -0.13
N ASP A 46 -2.03 5.86 -1.09
CA ASP A 46 -3.05 6.91 -0.95
C ASP A 46 -4.26 6.41 -0.17
N ASP A 47 -4.70 5.18 -0.45
CA ASP A 47 -5.89 4.64 0.17
C ASP A 47 -5.92 3.11 0.14
N VAL A 48 -6.89 2.55 0.85
CA VAL A 48 -7.14 1.12 0.94
C VAL A 48 -8.54 0.84 0.42
N ILE A 49 -8.65 -0.03 -0.59
CA ILE A 49 -9.93 -0.47 -1.13
C ILE A 49 -10.36 -1.73 -0.38
N ASP A 50 -11.53 -1.69 0.23
CA ASP A 50 -12.09 -2.83 0.96
C ASP A 50 -12.33 -4.02 0.03
N GLU A 51 -12.08 -5.21 0.54
CA GLU A 51 -12.35 -6.44 -0.17
C GLU A 51 -13.71 -7.03 0.26
N PRO A 52 -14.38 -7.81 -0.62
CA PRO A 52 -15.55 -8.58 -0.22
C PRO A 52 -15.26 -9.50 0.97
N LEU A 53 -16.27 -9.79 1.79
CA LEU A 53 -16.11 -10.61 3.00
C LEU A 53 -15.47 -11.97 2.76
N ILE A 54 -15.71 -12.57 1.58
CA ILE A 54 -15.16 -13.86 1.21
C ILE A 54 -13.86 -13.77 0.41
N GLY A 55 -13.32 -12.56 0.24
CA GLY A 55 -12.09 -12.29 -0.50
C GLY A 55 -12.32 -11.98 -1.97
N ALA A 56 -11.41 -11.19 -2.56
CA ALA A 56 -11.51 -10.76 -3.96
C ALA A 56 -11.51 -11.93 -4.94
N HIS A 57 -10.83 -13.01 -4.64
CA HIS A 57 -10.74 -14.20 -5.49
C HIS A 57 -12.04 -15.01 -5.57
N ARG A 58 -12.88 -14.90 -4.56
CA ARG A 58 -14.19 -15.61 -4.50
C ARG A 58 -15.35 -14.74 -4.94
N ASP A 59 -15.22 -13.43 -4.88
CA ASP A 59 -16.25 -12.48 -5.31
C ASP A 59 -15.65 -11.42 -6.23
N LYS A 60 -15.33 -11.84 -7.43
CA LYS A 60 -14.66 -11.01 -8.44
C LYS A 60 -15.51 -9.83 -8.86
N GLN A 61 -16.83 -9.99 -8.92
CA GLN A 61 -17.74 -8.92 -9.35
C GLN A 61 -17.77 -7.76 -8.35
N ASN A 62 -17.93 -8.05 -7.06
CA ASN A 62 -17.92 -7.02 -6.04
C ASN A 62 -16.53 -6.39 -5.86
N ALA A 63 -15.46 -7.18 -6.00
CA ALA A 63 -14.10 -6.66 -6.03
C ALA A 63 -13.88 -5.69 -7.20
N ALA A 64 -14.33 -6.06 -8.40
CA ALA A 64 -14.24 -5.20 -9.58
C ALA A 64 -15.05 -3.90 -9.41
N LYS A 65 -16.24 -3.97 -8.84
CA LYS A 65 -17.06 -2.78 -8.56
C LYS A 65 -16.40 -1.84 -7.56
N ALA A 66 -15.78 -2.37 -6.52
CA ALA A 66 -15.05 -1.57 -5.53
C ALA A 66 -13.87 -0.83 -6.17
N ILE A 67 -13.11 -1.51 -7.03
CA ILE A 67 -12.01 -0.91 -7.78
C ILE A 67 -12.52 0.16 -8.74
N GLU A 68 -13.58 -0.12 -9.49
CA GLU A 68 -14.20 0.82 -10.43
C GLU A 68 -14.66 2.09 -9.71
N SER A 69 -15.39 1.95 -8.61
CA SER A 69 -15.88 3.09 -7.81
C SER A 69 -14.72 3.96 -7.32
N TYR A 70 -13.66 3.34 -6.85
CA TYR A 70 -12.47 4.07 -6.40
C TYR A 70 -11.79 4.82 -7.55
N PHE A 71 -11.63 4.16 -8.69
CA PHE A 71 -11.02 4.76 -9.89
C PHE A 71 -11.81 5.96 -10.38
N LEU A 72 -13.13 5.85 -10.49
CA LEU A 72 -13.99 6.96 -10.94
C LEU A 72 -13.91 8.15 -10.00
N LYS A 73 -13.93 7.91 -8.68
CA LYS A 73 -13.78 8.96 -7.68
C LYS A 73 -12.41 9.63 -7.77
N ALA A 74 -11.34 8.86 -7.91
CA ALA A 74 -9.98 9.38 -8.04
C ALA A 74 -9.81 10.21 -9.30
N LEU A 75 -10.36 9.78 -10.43
CA LEU A 75 -10.34 10.53 -11.69
C LEU A 75 -11.11 11.85 -11.56
N GLU A 76 -12.25 11.85 -10.91
CA GLU A 76 -13.01 13.07 -10.65
C GLU A 76 -12.21 14.06 -9.80
N ASP A 77 -11.62 13.60 -8.71
CA ASP A 77 -10.78 14.43 -7.83
C ASP A 77 -9.60 15.04 -8.59
N ILE A 78 -8.92 14.25 -9.43
CA ILE A 78 -7.80 14.72 -10.25
C ILE A 78 -8.28 15.73 -11.29
N SER A 79 -9.42 15.50 -11.93
CA SER A 79 -9.98 16.39 -12.96
C SER A 79 -10.35 17.75 -12.41
N GLN A 80 -10.79 17.82 -11.15
CA GLN A 80 -11.17 19.07 -10.49
C GLN A 80 -9.98 19.82 -9.89
N ASP A 81 -8.85 19.16 -9.76
CA ASP A 81 -7.63 19.75 -9.18
C ASP A 81 -6.66 20.19 -10.26
N GLY A 82 -6.58 21.50 -10.50
CA GLY A 82 -5.62 22.08 -11.42
C GLY A 82 -4.15 21.93 -11.00
N ASN A 83 -3.88 21.48 -9.79
CA ASN A 83 -2.53 21.36 -9.22
C ASN A 83 -2.10 19.91 -8.98
N TYR A 84 -2.71 18.95 -9.67
CA TYR A 84 -2.45 17.52 -9.42
C TYR A 84 -1.00 17.10 -9.70
N LEU A 85 -0.34 17.70 -10.67
CA LEU A 85 1.07 17.41 -10.97
C LEU A 85 2.01 17.83 -9.83
N ASN A 86 1.77 19.00 -9.25
CA ASN A 86 2.56 19.48 -8.12
C ASN A 86 2.31 18.63 -6.87
N ARG A 87 1.06 18.24 -6.60
CA ARG A 87 0.74 17.32 -5.50
C ARG A 87 1.43 15.98 -5.65
N ARG A 88 1.46 15.44 -6.87
CA ARG A 88 2.18 14.20 -7.17
C ARG A 88 3.67 14.34 -6.89
N TYR A 89 4.27 15.42 -7.33
CA TYR A 89 5.68 15.72 -7.09
C TYR A 89 5.98 15.81 -5.60
N GLN A 90 5.20 16.57 -4.85
CA GLN A 90 5.38 16.72 -3.41
C GLN A 90 5.23 15.39 -2.67
N LYS A 91 4.30 14.55 -3.08
CA LYS A 91 4.14 13.20 -2.52
C LYS A 91 5.38 12.35 -2.75
N LEU A 92 5.91 12.33 -3.97
CA LEU A 92 7.08 11.52 -4.32
C LEU A 92 8.34 11.97 -3.57
N VAL A 93 8.56 13.28 -3.41
CA VAL A 93 9.72 13.80 -2.67
C VAL A 93 9.56 13.69 -1.16
N SER A 94 8.36 13.44 -0.65
CA SER A 94 8.12 13.24 0.78
C SER A 94 8.50 11.83 1.26
N TYR A 95 8.73 10.90 0.35
CA TYR A 95 9.16 9.55 0.71
C TYR A 95 10.54 9.59 1.38
N GLY A 96 10.74 8.70 2.37
CA GLY A 96 11.96 8.67 3.13
C GLY A 96 11.99 9.59 4.34
N ALA A 97 10.86 10.18 4.71
CA ALA A 97 10.75 10.92 5.96
C ALA A 97 11.00 9.97 7.14
N PHE A 98 11.90 10.39 8.04
CA PHE A 98 12.17 9.64 9.25
C PHE A 98 11.06 9.91 10.26
N GLY A 99 10.31 8.85 10.58
CA GLY A 99 9.34 8.90 11.66
C GLY A 99 10.04 8.87 13.01
N GLU A 100 9.72 9.80 13.85
CA GLU A 100 10.14 9.80 15.25
C GLU A 100 8.96 9.43 16.15
#